data_18e987f57402c13f8af08c13cf07f376
#
_entry.id   18e987f57402c13f8af08c13cf07f376
#
_cell.length_a   1.000
_cell.length_b   1.000
_cell.length_c   1.000
_cell.angle_alpha   90.00
_cell.angle_beta   90.00
_cell.angle_gamma   90.00
#
_symmetry.space_group_name_H-M   'P 1'
#
loop_
_entity.id
_entity.type
_entity.pdbx_description
1 polymer ?
#
loop_
_entity_poly.entity_id
_entity_poly.type
_entity_poly.pdbx_seq_one_letter_code
_entity_poly.pdbx_strand_id
1 'polypeptide(L)'
;MPTIATDHNKPRLLITTPTYRLEPETWASLYVLWAKAKEQFRVDLYLPGDNKDLVDLESKGVRNHLGNYNHIRDLFLDGGFDYWINVESDMILPNDTFEKLTALIFEHGADIGTGHYVFRNWRKPGEGSGASNVFARLSEEPGGVKNIGQPISLYRQFYKDWLERKIFPCSGGALGCIIAKRWVLEQIPFRIREDKVIHCDTFWMEDCWTAKADCVADLSLVLGHKDTDGTILYPFYCEQWYTNDGS
;
A
#
# COMPACT_ATOMS: atom_id res chain seq x y z
N MET A 1 -5.01 -19.56 -35.31
CA MET A 1 -5.36 -18.17 -34.98
C MET A 1 -5.51 -18.11 -33.47
N PRO A 2 -4.83 -17.22 -32.77
CA PRO A 2 -5.07 -17.09 -31.33
C PRO A 2 -6.52 -16.62 -31.15
N THR A 3 -7.28 -17.34 -30.36
CA THR A 3 -8.63 -16.97 -29.93
C THR A 3 -8.48 -15.69 -29.12
N ILE A 4 -8.97 -14.56 -29.63
CA ILE A 4 -9.10 -13.33 -28.86
C ILE A 4 -10.05 -13.67 -27.72
N ALA A 5 -9.50 -13.81 -26.50
CA ALA A 5 -10.33 -13.95 -25.31
C ALA A 5 -11.29 -12.76 -25.29
N THR A 6 -12.58 -13.03 -25.38
CA THR A 6 -13.60 -11.97 -25.30
C THR A 6 -13.40 -11.29 -23.92
N ASP A 7 -13.48 -9.96 -23.89
CA ASP A 7 -13.25 -9.12 -22.69
C ASP A 7 -14.06 -9.59 -21.47
N HIS A 8 -15.14 -10.34 -21.68
CA HIS A 8 -16.00 -10.89 -20.62
C HIS A 8 -15.33 -11.94 -19.72
N ASN A 9 -14.26 -12.60 -20.16
CA ASN A 9 -13.57 -13.65 -19.39
C ASN A 9 -12.38 -13.16 -18.56
N LYS A 10 -12.02 -11.88 -18.71
CA LYS A 10 -10.94 -11.30 -17.89
C LYS A 10 -11.45 -11.00 -16.49
N PRO A 11 -10.65 -11.24 -15.43
CA PRO A 11 -11.00 -10.82 -14.08
C PRO A 11 -11.14 -9.29 -14.02
N ARG A 12 -11.93 -8.81 -13.05
CA ARG A 12 -12.19 -7.39 -12.86
C ARG A 12 -11.25 -6.79 -11.84
N LEU A 13 -10.64 -5.67 -12.19
CA LEU A 13 -9.73 -4.92 -11.35
C LEU A 13 -10.27 -3.50 -11.13
N LEU A 14 -10.40 -3.09 -9.87
CA LEU A 14 -10.62 -1.70 -9.51
C LEU A 14 -9.29 -1.07 -9.12
N ILE A 15 -8.90 0.02 -9.78
CA ILE A 15 -7.79 0.87 -9.38
C ILE A 15 -8.35 2.13 -8.75
N THR A 16 -7.87 2.51 -7.57
CA THR A 16 -8.35 3.68 -6.84
C THR A 16 -7.23 4.57 -6.36
N THR A 17 -7.55 5.85 -6.23
CA THR A 17 -6.71 6.84 -5.56
C THR A 17 -7.58 7.63 -4.59
N PRO A 18 -7.57 7.31 -3.28
CA PRO A 18 -8.39 8.00 -2.29
C PRO A 18 -7.80 9.38 -1.98
N THR A 19 -8.13 10.37 -2.81
CA THR A 19 -7.52 11.69 -2.70
C THR A 19 -8.49 12.80 -3.02
N TYR A 20 -8.21 13.97 -2.45
CA TYR A 20 -8.77 15.24 -2.89
C TYR A 20 -7.82 16.01 -3.83
N ARG A 21 -6.55 15.62 -3.90
CA ARG A 21 -5.53 16.25 -4.75
C ARG A 21 -4.61 15.18 -5.32
N LEU A 22 -4.67 14.99 -6.62
CA LEU A 22 -3.78 14.08 -7.33
C LEU A 22 -2.57 14.84 -7.84
N GLU A 23 -1.38 14.46 -7.41
CA GLU A 23 -0.14 15.05 -7.89
C GLU A 23 0.11 14.67 -9.35
N PRO A 24 0.64 15.59 -10.20
CA PRO A 24 0.84 15.31 -11.63
C PRO A 24 1.72 14.07 -11.89
N GLU A 25 2.76 13.87 -11.08
CA GLU A 25 3.66 12.73 -11.21
C GLU A 25 2.97 11.41 -10.84
N THR A 26 2.10 11.45 -9.81
CA THR A 26 1.26 10.29 -9.46
C THR A 26 0.31 9.96 -10.61
N TRP A 27 -0.35 10.99 -11.19
CA TRP A 27 -1.22 10.80 -12.33
C TRP A 27 -0.52 10.15 -13.51
N ALA A 28 0.68 10.63 -13.86
CA ALA A 28 1.44 10.09 -14.98
C ALA A 28 1.80 8.60 -14.76
N SER A 29 2.26 8.25 -13.55
CA SER A 29 2.61 6.88 -13.23
C SER A 29 1.39 5.96 -13.08
N LEU A 30 0.28 6.48 -12.54
CA LEU A 30 -0.99 5.77 -12.45
C LEU A 30 -1.58 5.43 -13.83
N TYR A 31 -1.43 6.35 -14.79
CA TYR A 31 -1.86 6.10 -16.18
C TYR A 31 -1.09 4.93 -16.81
N VAL A 32 0.21 4.85 -16.58
CA VAL A 32 1.03 3.72 -17.06
C VAL A 32 0.57 2.41 -16.43
N LEU A 33 0.35 2.39 -15.12
CA LEU A 33 -0.18 1.22 -14.41
C LEU A 33 -1.54 0.79 -14.97
N TRP A 34 -2.48 1.73 -15.16
CA TRP A 34 -3.80 1.47 -15.72
C TRP A 34 -3.72 0.92 -17.15
N ALA A 35 -2.86 1.49 -18.00
CA ALA A 35 -2.70 1.03 -19.38
C ALA A 35 -2.22 -0.43 -19.44
N LYS A 36 -1.25 -0.81 -18.64
CA LYS A 36 -0.75 -2.18 -18.54
C LYS A 36 -1.79 -3.14 -17.96
N ALA A 37 -2.52 -2.72 -16.94
CA ALA A 37 -3.56 -3.54 -16.32
C ALA A 37 -4.65 -3.96 -17.33
N LYS A 38 -5.00 -3.11 -18.26
CA LYS A 38 -6.00 -3.41 -19.32
C LYS A 38 -5.62 -4.57 -20.24
N GLU A 39 -4.35 -4.91 -20.32
CA GLU A 39 -3.93 -6.06 -21.13
C GLU A 39 -4.44 -7.38 -20.53
N GLN A 40 -4.50 -7.47 -19.20
CA GLN A 40 -4.84 -8.70 -18.48
C GLN A 40 -6.20 -8.68 -17.78
N PHE A 41 -6.73 -7.50 -17.46
CA PHE A 41 -7.94 -7.30 -16.67
C PHE A 41 -8.98 -6.44 -17.41
N ARG A 42 -10.23 -6.55 -16.93
CA ARG A 42 -11.24 -5.50 -17.14
C ARG A 42 -11.05 -4.48 -16.01
N VAL A 43 -10.60 -3.29 -16.37
CA VAL A 43 -10.12 -2.30 -15.39
C VAL A 43 -11.07 -1.12 -15.32
N ASP A 44 -11.52 -0.82 -14.13
CA ASP A 44 -12.15 0.44 -13.79
C ASP A 44 -11.18 1.29 -12.94
N LEU A 45 -11.06 2.57 -13.29
CA LEU A 45 -10.26 3.55 -12.55
C LEU A 45 -11.21 4.51 -11.83
N TYR A 46 -11.14 4.54 -10.51
CA TYR A 46 -11.93 5.44 -9.67
C TYR A 46 -11.05 6.49 -9.01
N LEU A 47 -11.34 7.73 -9.34
CA LEU A 47 -10.74 8.92 -8.75
C LEU A 47 -11.86 9.73 -8.11
N PRO A 48 -11.93 9.86 -6.78
CA PRO A 48 -12.96 10.69 -6.14
C PRO A 48 -12.80 12.15 -6.58
N GLY A 49 -13.82 12.67 -7.27
CA GLY A 49 -13.76 14.01 -7.86
C GLY A 49 -13.92 15.15 -6.86
N ASP A 50 -14.57 14.91 -5.74
CA ASP A 50 -14.92 15.93 -4.75
C ASP A 50 -14.96 15.33 -3.34
N ASN A 51 -14.00 15.67 -2.55
CA ASN A 51 -14.07 15.50 -1.10
C ASN A 51 -14.75 16.74 -0.48
N LYS A 52 -16.07 16.84 -0.59
CA LYS A 52 -16.83 18.00 -0.08
C LYS A 52 -16.89 18.09 1.45
N ASP A 53 -16.60 17.01 2.15
CA ASP A 53 -16.71 16.92 3.62
C ASP A 53 -15.34 17.14 4.30
N LEU A 54 -14.53 18.01 3.76
CA LEU A 54 -13.08 18.03 3.89
C LEU A 54 -12.50 18.63 5.15
N VAL A 55 -13.27 19.16 6.06
CA VAL A 55 -12.67 19.86 7.19
C VAL A 55 -13.02 19.18 8.51
N ASP A 56 -12.51 17.98 8.69
CA ASP A 56 -12.40 17.39 10.01
C ASP A 56 -11.02 17.75 10.61
N LEU A 57 -10.89 19.00 11.04
CA LEU A 57 -9.69 19.51 11.70
C LEU A 57 -9.43 18.82 13.04
N GLU A 58 -10.47 18.37 13.72
CA GLU A 58 -10.37 17.70 15.03
C GLU A 58 -9.71 16.33 14.93
N SER A 59 -10.06 15.55 13.91
CA SER A 59 -9.45 14.23 13.68
C SER A 59 -8.22 14.24 12.78
N LYS A 60 -7.72 15.42 12.38
CA LYS A 60 -6.62 15.58 11.43
C LYS A 60 -6.84 14.82 10.12
N GLY A 61 -8.08 14.77 9.65
CA GLY A 61 -8.45 14.10 8.41
C GLY A 61 -8.65 12.58 8.52
N VAL A 62 -8.48 11.97 9.70
CA VAL A 62 -8.62 10.51 9.89
C VAL A 62 -10.01 10.00 9.52
N ARG A 63 -11.07 10.74 9.87
CA ARG A 63 -12.45 10.36 9.53
C ARG A 63 -12.72 10.46 8.03
N ASN A 64 -12.15 11.46 7.36
CA ASN A 64 -12.28 11.61 5.91
C ASN A 64 -11.60 10.45 5.19
N HIS A 65 -10.42 10.03 5.61
CA HIS A 65 -9.76 8.83 5.10
C HIS A 65 -10.62 7.59 5.28
N LEU A 66 -11.18 7.38 6.47
CA LEU A 66 -12.08 6.27 6.74
C LEU A 66 -13.30 6.28 5.80
N GLY A 67 -13.94 7.43 5.64
CA GLY A 67 -15.10 7.60 4.75
C GLY A 67 -14.76 7.23 3.31
N ASN A 68 -13.63 7.72 2.80
CA ASN A 68 -13.16 7.42 1.46
C ASN A 68 -12.88 5.92 1.25
N TYR A 69 -12.18 5.27 2.17
CA TYR A 69 -11.87 3.85 2.04
C TYR A 69 -13.11 2.97 2.16
N ASN A 70 -14.06 3.30 3.04
CA ASN A 70 -15.33 2.57 3.10
C ASN A 70 -16.16 2.76 1.83
N HIS A 71 -16.22 3.96 1.28
CA HIS A 71 -16.87 4.21 -0.01
C HIS A 71 -16.21 3.42 -1.15
N ILE A 72 -14.89 3.39 -1.21
CA ILE A 72 -14.14 2.58 -2.19
C ILE A 72 -14.45 1.10 -2.00
N ARG A 73 -14.52 0.62 -0.77
CA ARG A 73 -14.88 -0.76 -0.46
C ARG A 73 -16.29 -1.09 -0.97
N ASP A 74 -17.27 -0.23 -0.74
CA ASP A 74 -18.64 -0.42 -1.20
C ASP A 74 -18.70 -0.45 -2.73
N LEU A 75 -18.05 0.49 -3.42
CA LEU A 75 -17.91 0.47 -4.88
C LEU A 75 -17.28 -0.82 -5.41
N PHE A 76 -16.25 -1.30 -4.73
CA PHE A 76 -15.56 -2.52 -5.09
C PHE A 76 -16.49 -3.74 -4.98
N LEU A 77 -17.22 -3.86 -3.88
CA LEU A 77 -18.11 -4.98 -3.61
C LEU A 77 -19.32 -4.96 -4.56
N ASP A 78 -19.97 -3.83 -4.70
CA ASP A 78 -21.16 -3.64 -5.56
C ASP A 78 -20.79 -3.82 -7.04
N GLY A 79 -19.60 -3.37 -7.44
CA GLY A 79 -19.09 -3.52 -8.79
C GLY A 79 -18.68 -4.95 -9.14
N GLY A 80 -18.57 -5.87 -8.20
CA GLY A 80 -18.19 -7.27 -8.46
C GLY A 80 -16.75 -7.41 -8.96
N PHE A 81 -15.81 -6.63 -8.41
CA PHE A 81 -14.40 -6.72 -8.74
C PHE A 81 -13.72 -7.90 -8.03
N ASP A 82 -12.72 -8.50 -8.68
CA ASP A 82 -11.94 -9.62 -8.14
C ASP A 82 -10.70 -9.15 -7.38
N TYR A 83 -10.11 -8.03 -7.84
CA TYR A 83 -8.89 -7.43 -7.29
C TYR A 83 -9.03 -5.93 -7.14
N TRP A 84 -8.35 -5.40 -6.14
CA TRP A 84 -8.25 -3.98 -5.86
C TRP A 84 -6.80 -3.54 -5.83
N ILE A 85 -6.46 -2.49 -6.58
CA ILE A 85 -5.20 -1.75 -6.44
C ILE A 85 -5.52 -0.38 -5.87
N ASN A 86 -4.88 -0.04 -4.76
CA ASN A 86 -4.90 1.31 -4.19
C ASN A 86 -3.56 2.00 -4.43
N VAL A 87 -3.62 3.26 -4.84
CA VAL A 87 -2.46 4.14 -4.99
C VAL A 87 -2.81 5.48 -4.35
N GLU A 88 -2.11 5.88 -3.29
CA GLU A 88 -2.32 7.20 -2.70
C GLU A 88 -1.82 8.32 -3.63
N SER A 89 -2.39 9.51 -3.48
CA SER A 89 -2.29 10.63 -4.42
C SER A 89 -0.91 11.25 -4.59
N ASP A 90 0.01 10.87 -3.76
CA ASP A 90 1.38 11.36 -3.66
C ASP A 90 2.43 10.26 -3.87
N MET A 91 1.98 9.11 -4.36
CA MET A 91 2.84 7.99 -4.71
C MET A 91 3.32 8.09 -6.16
N ILE A 92 4.61 7.86 -6.38
CA ILE A 92 5.22 7.81 -7.71
C ILE A 92 5.63 6.37 -8.00
N LEU A 93 5.04 5.81 -9.03
CA LEU A 93 5.14 4.40 -9.35
C LEU A 93 6.19 4.14 -10.43
N PRO A 94 7.10 3.18 -10.25
CA PRO A 94 7.92 2.64 -11.33
C PRO A 94 7.07 2.03 -12.45
N ASN A 95 7.61 1.97 -13.64
CA ASN A 95 6.90 1.43 -14.80
C ASN A 95 6.51 -0.04 -14.67
N ASP A 96 7.22 -0.82 -13.86
CA ASP A 96 7.01 -2.25 -13.63
C ASP A 96 6.12 -2.55 -12.40
N THR A 97 5.45 -1.52 -11.86
CA THR A 97 4.60 -1.66 -10.66
C THR A 97 3.48 -2.68 -10.86
N PHE A 98 2.81 -2.64 -12.02
CA PHE A 98 1.69 -3.55 -12.27
C PHE A 98 2.14 -5.01 -12.26
N GLU A 99 3.21 -5.32 -12.99
CA GLU A 99 3.75 -6.67 -13.09
C GLU A 99 4.21 -7.19 -11.72
N LYS A 100 4.89 -6.35 -10.95
CA LYS A 100 5.36 -6.72 -9.61
C LYS A 100 4.23 -6.94 -8.62
N LEU A 101 3.23 -6.05 -8.58
CA LEU A 101 2.08 -6.24 -7.70
C LEU A 101 1.29 -7.51 -8.06
N THR A 102 1.06 -7.76 -9.34
CA THR A 102 0.32 -8.96 -9.78
C THR A 102 1.12 -10.24 -9.52
N ALA A 103 2.45 -10.23 -9.66
CA ALA A 103 3.30 -11.35 -9.30
C ALA A 103 3.17 -11.73 -7.82
N LEU A 104 3.02 -10.76 -6.90
CA LEU A 104 2.77 -11.05 -5.48
C LEU A 104 1.51 -11.90 -5.27
N ILE A 105 0.44 -11.63 -6.03
CA ILE A 105 -0.82 -12.36 -5.94
C ILE A 105 -0.73 -13.74 -6.66
N PHE A 106 -0.23 -13.76 -7.89
CA PHE A 106 -0.35 -14.94 -8.75
C PHE A 106 0.82 -15.91 -8.65
N GLU A 107 2.02 -15.41 -8.36
CA GLU A 107 3.22 -16.24 -8.27
C GLU A 107 3.58 -16.56 -6.81
N HIS A 108 3.36 -15.61 -5.89
CA HIS A 108 3.69 -15.75 -4.48
C HIS A 108 2.49 -16.08 -3.58
N GLY A 109 1.27 -16.12 -4.14
CA GLY A 109 0.06 -16.55 -3.45
C GLY A 109 -0.51 -15.55 -2.44
N ALA A 110 0.07 -14.35 -2.33
CA ALA A 110 -0.36 -13.33 -1.39
C ALA A 110 -1.86 -13.03 -1.50
N ASP A 111 -2.46 -12.64 -0.39
CA ASP A 111 -3.80 -12.06 -0.36
C ASP A 111 -3.74 -10.54 -0.46
N ILE A 112 -2.65 -9.96 0.05
CA ILE A 112 -2.31 -8.55 -0.05
C ILE A 112 -0.86 -8.42 -0.50
N GLY A 113 -0.61 -7.70 -1.58
CA GLY A 113 0.72 -7.35 -2.07
C GLY A 113 1.00 -5.86 -1.87
N THR A 114 2.24 -5.50 -1.50
CA THR A 114 2.65 -4.09 -1.35
C THR A 114 4.03 -3.83 -1.92
N GLY A 115 4.22 -2.62 -2.43
CA GLY A 115 5.55 -2.09 -2.73
C GLY A 115 6.21 -1.45 -1.50
N HIS A 116 7.42 -0.94 -1.68
CA HIS A 116 8.26 -0.38 -0.63
C HIS A 116 8.44 1.12 -0.79
N TYR A 117 8.04 1.89 0.22
CA TYR A 117 8.25 3.33 0.32
C TYR A 117 8.51 3.75 1.77
N VAL A 118 8.80 5.03 2.00
CA VAL A 118 9.05 5.59 3.34
C VAL A 118 7.96 6.58 3.72
N PHE A 119 7.61 6.61 5.01
CA PHE A 119 6.67 7.59 5.54
C PHE A 119 7.27 8.99 5.61
N ARG A 120 6.48 10.04 5.34
CA ARG A 120 6.90 11.44 5.38
C ARG A 120 7.28 11.92 6.77
N ASN A 121 6.52 11.54 7.77
CA ASN A 121 6.56 12.12 9.12
C ASN A 121 7.72 11.62 10.01
N TRP A 122 8.62 10.80 9.49
CA TRP A 122 9.72 10.21 10.26
C TRP A 122 11.06 10.87 9.97
N ARG A 123 11.03 12.04 9.32
CA ARG A 123 12.22 12.88 9.17
C ARG A 123 12.42 13.73 10.42
N LYS A 124 13.26 13.28 11.33
CA LYS A 124 13.94 14.22 12.21
C LYS A 124 15.28 14.60 11.57
N PRO A 125 15.63 15.90 11.53
CA PRO A 125 16.95 16.32 11.05
C PRO A 125 18.04 15.54 11.80
N GLY A 126 18.90 14.81 11.07
CA GLY A 126 19.98 14.01 11.63
C GLY A 126 19.63 12.56 12.02
N GLU A 127 18.35 12.18 12.06
CA GLU A 127 17.92 10.79 12.17
C GLU A 127 17.70 10.25 10.76
N GLY A 128 18.62 9.43 10.29
CA GLY A 128 18.59 8.88 8.95
C GLY A 128 17.38 8.00 8.67
N SER A 129 17.05 7.87 7.40
CA SER A 129 16.03 7.06 6.75
C SER A 129 14.64 7.10 7.42
N GLY A 130 13.64 7.56 6.68
CA GLY A 130 12.24 7.44 7.06
C GLY A 130 11.85 5.98 7.35
N ALA A 131 10.86 5.77 8.21
CA ALA A 131 10.35 4.43 8.45
C ALA A 131 9.72 3.87 7.18
N SER A 132 9.99 2.59 6.91
CA SER A 132 9.36 1.84 5.84
C SER A 132 7.85 1.67 6.10
N ASN A 133 7.07 1.62 5.01
CA ASN A 133 5.67 1.21 5.07
C ASN A 133 5.48 -0.28 5.37
N VAL A 134 6.51 -1.09 5.20
CA VAL A 134 6.47 -2.55 5.39
C VAL A 134 6.75 -2.89 6.85
N PHE A 135 5.88 -3.69 7.45
CA PHE A 135 5.98 -4.12 8.84
C PHE A 135 6.48 -5.57 8.91
N ALA A 136 7.59 -5.77 9.63
CA ALA A 136 8.14 -7.09 9.81
C ALA A 136 7.19 -7.97 10.66
N ARG A 137 7.09 -9.24 10.28
CA ARG A 137 6.39 -10.25 11.06
C ARG A 137 7.25 -10.60 12.29
N LEU A 138 6.80 -10.25 13.50
CA LEU A 138 7.52 -10.55 14.75
C LEU A 138 7.14 -11.88 15.36
N SER A 139 5.95 -12.41 15.04
CA SER A 139 5.49 -13.73 15.46
C SER A 139 4.63 -14.34 14.36
N GLU A 140 4.53 -15.66 14.35
CA GLU A 140 3.59 -16.35 13.46
C GLU A 140 2.16 -16.34 13.99
N GLU A 141 1.99 -15.98 15.26
CA GLU A 141 0.68 -15.91 15.91
C GLU A 141 0.04 -14.53 15.65
N PRO A 142 -1.11 -14.49 14.96
CA PRO A 142 -1.87 -13.26 14.80
C PRO A 142 -2.40 -12.79 16.15
N GLY A 143 -2.30 -11.52 16.42
CA GLY A 143 -2.90 -10.97 17.63
C GLY A 143 -2.59 -9.50 17.84
N GLY A 144 -3.52 -8.62 17.63
CA GLY A 144 -3.53 -7.22 17.93
C GLY A 144 -2.34 -6.38 17.41
N VAL A 145 -2.44 -5.06 17.57
CA VAL A 145 -1.40 -4.09 17.13
C VAL A 145 0.00 -4.43 17.64
N LYS A 146 0.09 -5.07 18.79
CA LYS A 146 1.40 -5.46 19.39
C LYS A 146 2.15 -6.50 18.56
N ASN A 147 1.47 -7.23 17.70
CA ASN A 147 2.02 -8.34 16.94
C ASN A 147 2.18 -8.03 15.43
N ILE A 148 1.71 -6.87 14.98
CA ILE A 148 1.95 -6.42 13.59
C ILE A 148 3.45 -6.28 13.32
N GLY A 149 4.24 -6.04 14.35
CA GLY A 149 5.66 -5.83 14.20
C GLY A 149 6.02 -4.35 14.12
N GLN A 150 7.25 -4.10 13.68
CA GLN A 150 7.79 -2.76 13.54
C GLN A 150 8.18 -2.52 12.06
N PRO A 151 8.17 -1.27 11.61
CA PRO A 151 8.69 -0.93 10.28
C PRO A 151 10.09 -1.50 10.08
N ILE A 152 10.33 -2.07 8.91
CA ILE A 152 11.59 -2.75 8.56
C ILE A 152 12.83 -1.88 8.84
N SER A 153 12.75 -0.60 8.50
CA SER A 153 13.86 0.34 8.66
C SER A 153 14.38 0.52 10.10
N LEU A 154 13.60 0.09 11.10
CA LEU A 154 14.02 0.15 12.51
C LEU A 154 14.84 -1.05 12.95
N TYR A 155 14.95 -2.09 12.10
CA TYR A 155 15.68 -3.33 12.43
C TYR A 155 16.92 -3.49 11.56
N ARG A 156 18.00 -2.83 11.95
CA ARG A 156 19.29 -2.91 11.26
C ARG A 156 19.79 -4.34 11.02
N GLN A 157 19.61 -5.22 12.00
CA GLN A 157 20.07 -6.60 11.95
C GLN A 157 19.41 -7.43 10.84
N PHE A 158 18.22 -7.04 10.38
CA PHE A 158 17.51 -7.72 9.31
C PHE A 158 17.76 -7.12 7.93
N TYR A 159 18.44 -5.98 7.87
CA TYR A 159 18.58 -5.21 6.64
C TYR A 159 19.27 -5.99 5.51
N LYS A 160 20.35 -6.70 5.81
CA LYS A 160 21.06 -7.52 4.81
C LYS A 160 20.20 -8.65 4.30
N ASP A 161 19.53 -9.36 5.19
CA ASP A 161 18.63 -10.46 4.85
C ASP A 161 17.48 -10.00 3.96
N TRP A 162 17.02 -8.75 4.13
CA TRP A 162 15.94 -8.20 3.32
C TRP A 162 16.38 -7.75 1.94
N LEU A 163 17.55 -7.16 1.80
CA LEU A 163 18.09 -6.80 0.49
C LEU A 163 18.31 -8.02 -0.40
N GLU A 164 18.64 -9.16 0.21
CA GLU A 164 18.79 -10.44 -0.49
C GLU A 164 17.44 -11.09 -0.81
N ARG A 165 16.43 -10.86 0.03
CA ARG A 165 15.05 -11.33 -0.14
C ARG A 165 14.19 -10.22 -0.72
N LYS A 166 14.14 -10.10 -2.03
CA LYS A 166 13.27 -9.10 -2.69
C LYS A 166 11.81 -9.27 -2.31
N ILE A 167 11.35 -10.51 -2.18
CA ILE A 167 9.98 -10.88 -1.79
C ILE A 167 9.98 -11.23 -0.30
N PHE A 168 9.19 -10.50 0.47
CA PHE A 168 9.24 -10.53 1.92
C PHE A 168 7.83 -10.73 2.52
N PRO A 169 7.56 -11.87 3.21
CA PRO A 169 6.34 -12.04 3.99
C PRO A 169 6.31 -11.04 5.15
N CYS A 170 5.27 -10.23 5.22
CA CYS A 170 5.13 -9.19 6.22
C CYS A 170 3.81 -9.32 6.99
N SER A 171 3.70 -8.64 8.13
CA SER A 171 2.45 -8.56 8.88
C SER A 171 1.51 -7.47 8.36
N GLY A 172 1.98 -6.62 7.47
CA GLY A 172 1.20 -5.57 6.85
C GLY A 172 2.07 -4.53 6.17
N GLY A 173 1.42 -3.64 5.46
CA GLY A 173 1.99 -2.44 4.85
C GLY A 173 0.96 -1.32 4.90
N ALA A 174 1.37 -0.07 4.72
CA ALA A 174 0.40 1.02 4.59
C ALA A 174 -0.22 1.03 3.18
N LEU A 175 -1.34 1.72 3.02
CA LEU A 175 -2.18 1.68 1.84
C LEU A 175 -1.66 2.50 0.64
N GLY A 176 -0.47 3.08 0.71
CA GLY A 176 0.08 3.96 -0.33
C GLY A 176 0.16 3.33 -1.73
N CYS A 177 0.53 2.04 -1.80
CA CYS A 177 0.44 1.26 -3.04
C CYS A 177 0.33 -0.22 -2.71
N ILE A 178 -0.86 -0.77 -2.87
CA ILE A 178 -1.17 -2.17 -2.58
C ILE A 178 -2.03 -2.80 -3.67
N ILE A 179 -2.00 -4.13 -3.73
CA ILE A 179 -3.01 -4.95 -4.40
C ILE A 179 -3.64 -5.90 -3.38
N ALA A 180 -4.96 -6.12 -3.44
CA ALA A 180 -5.66 -7.04 -2.57
C ALA A 180 -6.67 -7.88 -3.33
N LYS A 181 -6.86 -9.13 -2.89
CA LYS A 181 -7.92 -10.03 -3.37
C LYS A 181 -9.29 -9.62 -2.82
N ARG A 182 -10.34 -9.98 -3.56
CA ARG A 182 -11.73 -9.67 -3.21
C ARG A 182 -12.10 -10.06 -1.78
N TRP A 183 -11.80 -11.28 -1.35
CA TRP A 183 -12.21 -11.78 -0.05
C TRP A 183 -11.72 -10.91 1.13
N VAL A 184 -10.56 -10.25 0.96
CA VAL A 184 -10.00 -9.35 1.99
C VAL A 184 -10.93 -8.17 2.24
N LEU A 185 -11.40 -7.52 1.16
CA LEU A 185 -12.33 -6.39 1.30
C LEU A 185 -13.74 -6.84 1.69
N GLU A 186 -14.15 -8.05 1.32
CA GLU A 186 -15.44 -8.60 1.74
C GLU A 186 -15.50 -8.80 3.25
N GLN A 187 -14.46 -9.38 3.83
CA GLN A 187 -14.48 -9.77 5.25
C GLN A 187 -13.98 -8.66 6.18
N ILE A 188 -13.16 -7.74 5.70
CA ILE A 188 -12.43 -6.81 6.54
C ILE A 188 -12.80 -5.37 6.18
N PRO A 189 -13.71 -4.73 6.94
CA PRO A 189 -14.06 -3.31 6.74
C PRO A 189 -12.95 -2.40 7.27
N PHE A 190 -12.86 -1.19 6.72
CA PHE A 190 -12.04 -0.15 7.29
C PHE A 190 -12.70 0.42 8.55
N ARG A 191 -11.89 0.64 9.58
CA ARG A 191 -12.36 1.20 10.86
C ARG A 191 -11.31 2.10 11.50
N ILE A 192 -11.75 2.90 12.46
CA ILE A 192 -10.90 3.62 13.41
C ILE A 192 -11.29 3.21 14.83
N ARG A 193 -10.42 3.53 15.79
CA ARG A 193 -10.73 3.42 17.19
C ARG A 193 -10.96 4.81 17.77
N GLU A 194 -12.00 4.97 18.58
CA GLU A 194 -12.38 6.27 19.18
C GLU A 194 -11.32 6.78 20.17
N ASP A 195 -10.60 5.85 20.82
CA ASP A 195 -9.57 6.16 21.83
C ASP A 195 -8.22 6.56 21.21
N LYS A 196 -8.06 6.48 19.88
CA LYS A 196 -6.78 6.74 19.18
C LYS A 196 -7.00 7.46 17.87
N VAL A 197 -6.28 8.58 17.70
CA VAL A 197 -6.19 9.29 16.42
C VAL A 197 -5.10 8.62 15.58
N ILE A 198 -5.41 7.45 15.02
CA ILE A 198 -4.54 6.69 14.13
C ILE A 198 -5.31 6.44 12.84
N HIS A 199 -4.63 6.51 11.70
CA HIS A 199 -5.23 6.26 10.39
C HIS A 199 -5.84 4.87 10.28
N CYS A 200 -6.91 4.75 9.51
CA CYS A 200 -7.68 3.51 9.35
C CYS A 200 -6.87 2.39 8.68
N ASP A 201 -5.81 2.71 7.94
CA ASP A 201 -4.88 1.76 7.33
C ASP A 201 -4.20 0.84 8.37
N THR A 202 -3.76 1.42 9.49
CA THR A 202 -3.16 0.67 10.59
C THR A 202 -4.11 -0.38 11.16
N PHE A 203 -5.37 0.01 11.41
CA PHE A 203 -6.36 -0.93 11.95
C PHE A 203 -6.81 -1.96 10.93
N TRP A 204 -6.91 -1.55 9.66
CA TRP A 204 -7.24 -2.49 8.60
C TRP A 204 -6.16 -3.57 8.44
N MET A 205 -4.88 -3.20 8.51
CA MET A 205 -3.77 -4.16 8.47
C MET A 205 -3.76 -5.07 9.70
N GLU A 206 -4.08 -4.54 10.89
CA GLU A 206 -4.25 -5.36 12.09
C GLU A 206 -5.37 -6.39 11.93
N ASP A 207 -6.50 -5.98 11.36
CA ASP A 207 -7.62 -6.86 11.11
C ASP A 207 -7.29 -7.91 10.03
N CYS A 208 -6.57 -7.52 8.96
CA CYS A 208 -6.05 -8.44 7.96
C CYS A 208 -5.12 -9.50 8.59
N TRP A 209 -4.20 -9.08 9.46
CA TRP A 209 -3.33 -9.98 10.19
C TRP A 209 -4.12 -10.94 11.09
N THR A 210 -5.12 -10.43 11.81
CA THR A 210 -6.01 -11.23 12.67
C THR A 210 -6.82 -12.25 11.87
N ALA A 211 -7.27 -11.87 10.67
CA ALA A 211 -7.97 -12.74 9.73
C ALA A 211 -7.04 -13.72 9.00
N LYS A 212 -5.74 -13.69 9.28
CA LYS A 212 -4.70 -14.51 8.65
C LYS A 212 -4.55 -14.28 7.14
N ALA A 213 -4.77 -13.05 6.68
CA ALA A 213 -4.46 -12.68 5.31
C ALA A 213 -2.94 -12.71 5.09
N ASP A 214 -2.49 -13.40 4.05
CA ASP A 214 -1.09 -13.42 3.68
C ASP A 214 -0.69 -12.10 3.02
N CYS A 215 0.10 -11.30 3.75
CA CYS A 215 0.65 -10.05 3.25
C CYS A 215 2.10 -10.24 2.82
N VAL A 216 2.42 -9.83 1.59
CA VAL A 216 3.76 -9.97 1.00
C VAL A 216 4.19 -8.63 0.39
N ALA A 217 5.41 -8.23 0.68
CA ALA A 217 6.02 -7.05 0.08
C ALA A 217 7.06 -7.42 -0.98
N ASP A 218 7.10 -6.69 -2.08
CA ASP A 218 8.25 -6.68 -2.99
C ASP A 218 9.14 -5.49 -2.67
N LEU A 219 10.27 -5.74 -2.01
CA LEU A 219 11.23 -4.71 -1.63
C LEU A 219 11.99 -4.12 -2.84
N SER A 220 11.94 -4.79 -4.00
CA SER A 220 12.48 -4.26 -5.25
C SER A 220 11.51 -3.32 -5.97
N LEU A 221 10.23 -3.31 -5.57
CA LEU A 221 9.25 -2.33 -6.01
C LEU A 221 9.39 -1.06 -5.17
N VAL A 222 10.40 -0.27 -5.48
CA VAL A 222 10.73 0.97 -4.78
C VAL A 222 9.87 2.11 -5.30
N LEU A 223 9.01 2.63 -4.44
CA LEU A 223 8.05 3.69 -4.76
C LEU A 223 8.56 5.04 -4.25
N GLY A 224 8.33 6.10 -5.03
CA GLY A 224 8.52 7.47 -4.57
C GLY A 224 7.33 7.94 -3.74
N HIS A 225 7.58 8.66 -2.65
CA HIS A 225 6.55 9.28 -1.82
C HIS A 225 6.78 10.79 -1.80
N LYS A 226 5.88 11.56 -2.39
CA LYS A 226 6.02 13.00 -2.49
C LYS A 226 5.67 13.69 -1.18
N ASP A 227 6.59 14.47 -0.65
CA ASP A 227 6.37 15.26 0.56
C ASP A 227 5.63 16.57 0.24
N THR A 228 5.14 17.24 1.27
CA THR A 228 4.39 18.49 1.18
C THR A 228 5.20 19.64 0.58
N ASP A 229 6.52 19.61 0.70
CA ASP A 229 7.45 20.55 0.09
C ASP A 229 7.78 20.25 -1.38
N GLY A 230 7.21 19.18 -1.94
CA GLY A 230 7.45 18.70 -3.29
C GLY A 230 8.64 17.75 -3.44
N THR A 231 9.40 17.51 -2.37
CA THR A 231 10.49 16.52 -2.39
C THR A 231 9.95 15.11 -2.54
N ILE A 232 10.60 14.29 -3.39
CA ILE A 232 10.25 12.88 -3.54
C ILE A 232 11.18 12.05 -2.67
N LEU A 233 10.57 11.30 -1.76
CA LEU A 233 11.27 10.41 -0.84
C LEU A 233 11.30 9.00 -1.39
N TYR A 234 12.47 8.40 -1.39
CA TYR A 234 12.66 6.99 -1.70
C TYR A 234 13.27 6.26 -0.51
N PRO A 235 13.01 4.96 -0.34
CA PRO A 235 13.79 4.13 0.57
C PRO A 235 15.27 4.21 0.19
N PHE A 236 16.10 4.76 1.08
CA PHE A 236 17.55 4.79 0.88
C PHE A 236 18.18 3.61 1.60
N TYR A 237 18.75 2.72 0.84
CA TYR A 237 19.61 1.65 1.33
C TYR A 237 21.05 2.14 1.30
N CYS A 238 21.44 2.94 2.30
CA CYS A 238 22.80 3.45 2.39
C CYS A 238 23.55 2.73 3.50
N GLU A 239 24.57 1.94 3.15
CA GLU A 239 25.43 1.26 4.12
C GLU A 239 26.07 2.25 5.12
N GLN A 240 26.35 3.48 4.68
CA GLN A 240 26.97 4.52 5.52
C GLN A 240 26.14 4.95 6.73
N TRP A 241 24.81 4.78 6.68
CA TRP A 241 23.92 5.14 7.78
C TRP A 241 23.97 4.13 8.93
N TYR A 242 24.50 2.95 8.68
CA TYR A 242 24.55 1.84 9.62
C TYR A 242 25.93 1.64 10.24
N THR A 243 26.94 2.37 9.81
CA THR A 243 28.30 2.28 10.34
C THR A 243 28.63 3.28 11.46
N ASN A 244 27.75 4.26 11.71
CA ASN A 244 27.93 5.28 12.75
C ASN A 244 27.28 4.92 14.10
N ASP A 245 27.27 3.65 14.49
CA ASP A 245 27.07 3.33 15.90
C ASP A 245 28.40 3.51 16.60
N GLY A 246 28.47 4.57 17.41
CA GLY A 246 29.64 4.85 18.23
C GLY A 246 30.11 3.60 18.98
N SER A 247 31.14 3.00 18.43
CA SER A 247 32.11 2.17 19.17
C SER A 247 33.21 3.07 19.64
#